data_e0bd8c0307c4940a2d8715ac09a9e3c1
#
_entry.id   e0bd8c0307c4940a2d8715ac09a9e3c1
#
_cell.length_a   1.000
_cell.length_b   1.000
_cell.length_c   1.000
_cell.angle_alpha   90.00
_cell.angle_beta   90.00
_cell.angle_gamma   90.00
#
_symmetry.space_group_name_H-M   'P 1'
#
loop_
_entity.id
_entity.type
_entity.pdbx_description
1 polymer ?
#
loop_
_entity_poly.entity_id
_entity_poly.type
_entity_poly.pdbx_seq_one_letter_code
_entity_poly.pdbx_strand_id
1 'polypeptide(L)'
;TRNSSSAASDVYKRQGARDGSGLHLIDIEKTDDRIRTVAAFLNRYDPSRVLVVSARQYGQRPARKFAQAIGAKRIVGRFIPGTLTNPRLTSYIEPEVLMVTDPSADSQALNEAISSGIPVVGICDANNTLRNVDLALPANNKGRRSLSLVYWLLAREMLVQRGEATYADWERSQDVDDWESTF
;
A
#
# COMPACT_ATOMS: atom_id res chain seq x y z
N THR A 1 18.67 -7.11 12.42
CA THR A 1 17.64 -6.45 13.24
C THR A 1 17.24 -5.16 12.54
N ARG A 2 16.15 -5.24 11.73
CA ARG A 2 15.54 -4.06 11.14
C ARG A 2 14.86 -3.26 12.26
N ASN A 3 15.57 -2.30 12.82
CA ASN A 3 14.98 -1.29 13.68
C ASN A 3 14.39 -0.21 12.76
N SER A 4 13.16 -0.42 12.28
CA SER A 4 12.39 0.66 11.72
C SER A 4 12.13 1.63 12.88
N SER A 5 12.59 2.86 12.76
CA SER A 5 12.50 3.85 13.81
C SER A 5 11.03 4.06 14.20
N SER A 6 10.62 3.52 15.33
CA SER A 6 9.30 3.75 15.94
C SER A 6 9.01 5.24 16.13
N ALA A 7 10.06 6.06 16.27
CA ALA A 7 9.98 7.49 16.35
C ALA A 7 9.36 8.18 15.11
N ALA A 8 9.66 7.71 13.90
CA ALA A 8 9.06 8.28 12.69
C ALA A 8 7.57 7.95 12.59
N SER A 9 7.14 6.80 13.11
CA SER A 9 5.73 6.40 13.10
C SER A 9 4.89 7.18 14.11
N ASP A 10 5.45 7.47 15.28
CA ASP A 10 4.74 8.20 16.32
C ASP A 10 4.48 9.67 15.94
N VAL A 11 5.38 10.29 15.18
CA VAL A 11 5.21 11.65 14.68
C VAL A 11 4.00 11.77 13.74
N TYR A 12 3.72 10.75 12.92
CA TYR A 12 2.57 10.78 12.00
C TYR A 12 1.24 10.44 12.67
N LYS A 13 1.27 9.69 13.78
CA LYS A 13 0.08 9.27 14.52
C LYS A 13 -0.42 10.29 15.54
N ARG A 14 0.44 11.22 15.99
CA ARG A 14 0.15 12.10 17.13
C ARG A 14 -0.36 13.49 16.79
N GLN A 15 -0.52 13.86 15.54
CA GLN A 15 -1.02 15.20 15.21
C GLN A 15 -2.54 15.22 15.12
N GLY A 16 -3.16 15.55 16.23
CA GLY A 16 -4.57 15.81 16.34
C GLY A 16 -5.32 14.89 17.31
N ALA A 17 -4.82 14.70 18.53
CA ALA A 17 -5.68 14.25 19.61
C ALA A 17 -6.75 15.33 19.86
N ARG A 18 -7.96 15.14 19.39
CA ARG A 18 -9.10 15.96 19.83
C ARG A 18 -9.47 15.53 21.23
N ASP A 19 -9.39 16.49 22.15
CA ASP A 19 -9.96 16.52 23.48
C ASP A 19 -10.55 15.21 24.05
N GLY A 20 -9.76 14.49 24.84
CA GLY A 20 -10.26 13.48 25.76
C GLY A 20 -10.84 12.20 25.17
N SER A 21 -11.08 12.11 23.86
CA SER A 21 -11.70 10.96 23.22
C SER A 21 -10.73 9.85 22.79
N GLY A 22 -9.42 10.05 22.86
CA GLY A 22 -8.42 9.09 22.39
C GLY A 22 -8.41 8.86 20.87
N LEU A 23 -9.12 9.68 20.11
CA LEU A 23 -9.20 9.59 18.66
C LEU A 23 -7.97 10.22 18.01
N HIS A 24 -7.21 9.45 17.24
CA HIS A 24 -6.07 9.93 16.47
C HIS A 24 -6.51 10.25 15.04
N LEU A 25 -6.30 11.50 14.62
CA LEU A 25 -6.52 11.91 13.23
C LEU A 25 -5.22 11.77 12.43
N ILE A 26 -5.34 11.24 11.22
CA ILE A 26 -4.24 11.19 10.27
C ILE A 26 -4.15 12.56 9.57
N ASP A 27 -2.95 13.12 9.51
CA ASP A 27 -2.67 14.38 8.84
C ASP A 27 -2.68 14.17 7.32
N ILE A 28 -3.60 14.85 6.63
CA ILE A 28 -3.81 14.70 5.20
C ILE A 28 -2.62 15.25 4.39
N GLU A 29 -2.00 16.34 4.81
CA GLU A 29 -0.83 16.92 4.12
C GLU A 29 0.33 15.92 4.12
N LYS A 30 0.56 15.28 5.25
CA LYS A 30 1.60 14.23 5.36
C LYS A 30 1.25 12.98 4.57
N THR A 31 -0.03 12.65 4.45
CA THR A 31 -0.46 11.54 3.59
C THR A 31 -0.14 11.86 2.13
N ASP A 32 -0.40 13.07 1.65
CA ASP A 32 -0.10 13.49 0.28
C ASP A 32 1.41 13.45 0.00
N ASP A 33 2.23 14.00 0.87
CA ASP A 33 3.69 13.95 0.77
C ASP A 33 4.20 12.49 0.74
N ARG A 34 3.58 11.63 1.53
CA ARG A 34 3.95 10.20 1.56
C ARG A 34 3.50 9.46 0.31
N ILE A 35 2.37 9.80 -0.29
CA ILE A 35 1.95 9.25 -1.59
C ILE A 35 3.02 9.54 -2.63
N ARG A 36 3.53 10.78 -2.72
CA ARG A 36 4.62 11.15 -3.64
C ARG A 36 5.91 10.38 -3.36
N THR A 37 6.26 10.23 -2.09
CA THR A 37 7.45 9.47 -1.67
C THR A 37 7.34 7.98 -2.03
N VAL A 38 6.18 7.38 -1.76
CA VAL A 38 5.90 5.97 -2.09
C VAL A 38 5.89 5.76 -3.60
N ALA A 39 5.27 6.68 -4.36
CA ALA A 39 5.27 6.63 -5.82
C ALA A 39 6.71 6.67 -6.37
N ALA A 40 7.53 7.61 -5.90
CA ALA A 40 8.93 7.72 -6.29
C ALA A 40 9.75 6.47 -5.90
N PHE A 41 9.45 5.87 -4.75
CA PHE A 41 10.09 4.64 -4.31
C PHE A 41 9.72 3.45 -5.19
N LEU A 42 8.42 3.24 -5.44
CA LEU A 42 7.93 2.14 -6.27
C LEU A 42 8.38 2.27 -7.74
N ASN A 43 8.52 3.50 -8.25
CA ASN A 43 9.00 3.76 -9.61
C ASN A 43 10.47 3.40 -9.84
N ARG A 44 11.24 3.07 -8.80
CA ARG A 44 12.62 2.57 -8.94
C ARG A 44 12.67 1.10 -9.38
N TYR A 45 11.56 0.39 -9.26
CA TYR A 45 11.44 -1.02 -9.58
C TYR A 45 10.71 -1.22 -10.90
N ASP A 46 11.03 -2.31 -11.59
CA ASP A 46 10.23 -2.75 -12.73
C ASP A 46 8.81 -3.07 -12.24
N PRO A 47 7.76 -2.54 -12.90
CA PRO A 47 6.38 -2.82 -12.53
C PRO A 47 6.06 -4.30 -12.38
N SER A 48 6.60 -5.15 -13.24
CA SER A 48 6.41 -6.60 -13.21
C SER A 48 6.99 -7.27 -11.95
N ARG A 49 7.88 -6.58 -11.25
CA ARG A 49 8.54 -7.03 -10.01
C ARG A 49 7.95 -6.41 -8.74
N VAL A 50 6.97 -5.54 -8.89
CA VAL A 50 6.15 -5.02 -7.79
C VAL A 50 5.01 -6.00 -7.51
N LEU A 51 4.85 -6.41 -6.26
CA LEU A 51 3.73 -7.26 -5.83
C LEU A 51 2.82 -6.48 -4.88
N VAL A 52 1.54 -6.39 -5.22
CA VAL A 52 0.51 -5.77 -4.39
C VAL A 52 -0.34 -6.84 -3.74
N VAL A 53 -0.46 -6.79 -2.41
CA VAL A 53 -1.24 -7.76 -1.63
C VAL A 53 -2.36 -7.06 -0.88
N SER A 54 -3.56 -7.66 -0.91
CA SER A 54 -4.71 -7.20 -0.14
C SER A 54 -5.60 -8.37 0.26
N ALA A 55 -5.56 -8.76 1.53
CA ALA A 55 -6.51 -9.71 2.11
C ALA A 55 -7.84 -9.03 2.44
N ARG A 56 -7.84 -7.74 2.79
CA ARG A 56 -9.04 -6.99 3.12
C ARG A 56 -10.00 -6.90 1.94
N GLN A 57 -11.27 -7.22 2.19
CA GLN A 57 -12.32 -7.21 1.18
C GLN A 57 -12.44 -5.86 0.48
N TYR A 58 -12.49 -4.75 1.23
CA TYR A 58 -12.59 -3.40 0.66
C TYR A 58 -11.33 -2.93 -0.08
N GLY A 59 -10.18 -3.55 0.17
CA GLY A 59 -8.93 -3.26 -0.51
C GLY A 59 -8.72 -4.04 -1.80
N GLN A 60 -9.46 -5.13 -2.02
CA GLN A 60 -9.21 -6.04 -3.15
C GLN A 60 -9.42 -5.38 -4.51
N ARG A 61 -10.53 -4.66 -4.69
CA ARG A 61 -10.82 -3.98 -5.95
C ARG A 61 -9.86 -2.82 -6.22
N PRO A 62 -9.61 -1.89 -5.27
CA PRO A 62 -8.61 -0.84 -5.46
C PRO A 62 -7.21 -1.38 -5.74
N ALA A 63 -6.75 -2.40 -4.99
CA ALA A 63 -5.45 -3.02 -5.21
C ALA A 63 -5.34 -3.70 -6.59
N ARG A 64 -6.43 -4.31 -7.07
CA ARG A 64 -6.50 -4.90 -8.42
C ARG A 64 -6.38 -3.85 -9.51
N LYS A 65 -7.15 -2.75 -9.40
CA LYS A 65 -7.10 -1.63 -10.35
C LYS A 65 -5.73 -0.93 -10.33
N PHE A 66 -5.18 -0.71 -9.15
CA PHE A 66 -3.85 -0.15 -8.99
C PHE A 66 -2.79 -0.99 -9.69
N ALA A 67 -2.74 -2.29 -9.39
CA ALA A 67 -1.78 -3.19 -10.01
C ALA A 67 -1.93 -3.24 -11.54
N GLN A 68 -3.17 -3.20 -12.03
CA GLN A 68 -3.46 -3.14 -13.47
C GLN A 68 -2.98 -1.83 -14.11
N ALA A 69 -3.21 -0.70 -13.46
CA ALA A 69 -2.83 0.62 -13.95
C ALA A 69 -1.31 0.77 -14.08
N ILE A 70 -0.54 0.27 -13.10
CA ILE A 70 0.93 0.39 -13.10
C ILE A 70 1.67 -0.79 -13.73
N GLY A 71 0.97 -1.86 -14.12
CA GLY A 71 1.57 -3.08 -14.66
C GLY A 71 2.16 -4.03 -13.60
N ALA A 72 1.73 -3.94 -12.34
CA ALA A 72 2.24 -4.74 -11.24
C ALA A 72 1.55 -6.11 -11.11
N LYS A 73 2.22 -7.04 -10.42
CA LYS A 73 1.61 -8.29 -9.96
C LYS A 73 0.72 -8.04 -8.75
N ARG A 74 -0.29 -8.88 -8.57
CA ARG A 74 -1.23 -8.77 -7.44
C ARG A 74 -1.66 -10.11 -6.88
N ILE A 75 -1.87 -10.12 -5.57
CA ILE A 75 -2.57 -11.21 -4.86
C ILE A 75 -3.66 -10.55 -4.02
N VAL A 76 -4.92 -10.79 -4.39
CA VAL A 76 -6.09 -10.25 -3.69
C VAL A 76 -6.90 -11.38 -3.07
N GLY A 77 -7.31 -11.20 -1.82
CA GLY A 77 -7.94 -12.22 -1.02
C GLY A 77 -6.92 -13.02 -0.22
N ARG A 78 -7.13 -14.33 -0.09
CA ARG A 78 -6.27 -15.19 0.73
C ARG A 78 -4.87 -15.33 0.13
N PHE A 79 -3.86 -14.93 0.89
CA PHE A 79 -2.47 -15.19 0.57
C PHE A 79 -2.10 -16.64 0.91
N ILE A 80 -1.54 -17.37 -0.05
CA ILE A 80 -1.14 -18.78 0.13
C ILE A 80 0.25 -18.80 0.77
N PRO A 81 0.43 -19.44 1.94
CA PRO A 81 1.75 -19.60 2.54
C PRO A 81 2.75 -20.28 1.60
N GLY A 82 3.97 -19.76 1.55
CA GLY A 82 5.02 -20.25 0.67
C GLY A 82 5.11 -19.55 -0.68
N THR A 83 4.21 -18.62 -0.99
CA THR A 83 4.19 -17.90 -2.27
C THR A 83 5.48 -17.11 -2.53
N LEU A 84 6.13 -16.57 -1.50
CA LEU A 84 7.41 -15.84 -1.60
C LEU A 84 8.61 -16.66 -1.17
N THR A 85 8.41 -17.81 -0.51
CA THR A 85 9.48 -18.57 0.15
C THR A 85 9.70 -19.96 -0.41
N ASN A 86 8.74 -20.53 -1.13
CA ASN A 86 8.83 -21.91 -1.64
C ASN A 86 8.84 -21.97 -3.17
N PRO A 87 10.01 -22.12 -3.81
CA PRO A 87 10.14 -22.21 -5.27
C PRO A 87 9.43 -23.41 -5.93
N ARG A 88 9.01 -24.40 -5.14
CA ARG A 88 8.29 -25.58 -5.66
C ARG A 88 6.80 -25.35 -5.85
N LEU A 89 6.26 -24.23 -5.34
CA LEU A 89 4.86 -23.89 -5.53
C LEU A 89 4.63 -23.32 -6.93
N THR A 90 3.53 -23.72 -7.55
CA THR A 90 3.09 -23.17 -8.86
C THR A 90 2.74 -21.68 -8.77
N SER A 91 2.39 -21.18 -7.57
CA SER A 91 2.10 -19.79 -7.27
C SER A 91 3.31 -18.99 -6.78
N TYR A 92 4.53 -19.57 -6.86
CA TYR A 92 5.74 -18.88 -6.41
C TYR A 92 6.03 -17.62 -7.21
N ILE A 93 6.35 -16.54 -6.52
CA ILE A 93 6.67 -15.24 -7.09
C ILE A 93 7.89 -14.67 -6.37
N GLU A 94 8.84 -14.10 -7.13
CA GLU A 94 9.99 -13.34 -6.61
C GLU A 94 9.83 -11.85 -6.96
N PRO A 95 9.13 -11.07 -6.14
CA PRO A 95 9.06 -9.63 -6.32
C PRO A 95 10.31 -8.95 -5.73
N GLU A 96 10.63 -7.76 -6.23
CA GLU A 96 11.67 -6.90 -5.66
C GLU A 96 11.13 -5.99 -4.55
N VAL A 97 9.83 -5.73 -4.56
CA VAL A 97 9.14 -4.94 -3.54
C VAL A 97 7.73 -5.48 -3.32
N LEU A 98 7.31 -5.50 -2.06
CA LEU A 98 5.96 -5.87 -1.64
C LEU A 98 5.20 -4.63 -1.17
N MET A 99 3.97 -4.45 -1.66
CA MET A 99 3.04 -3.47 -1.13
C MET A 99 1.86 -4.17 -0.45
N VAL A 100 1.65 -3.90 0.83
CA VAL A 100 0.54 -4.45 1.63
C VAL A 100 -0.52 -3.39 1.91
N THR A 101 -1.79 -3.78 1.79
CA THR A 101 -2.93 -2.89 2.08
C THR A 101 -3.12 -2.68 3.58
N ASP A 102 -2.92 -3.72 4.37
CA ASP A 102 -3.01 -3.66 5.83
C ASP A 102 -1.99 -4.64 6.43
N PRO A 103 -0.95 -4.14 7.10
CA PRO A 103 0.07 -5.00 7.71
C PRO A 103 -0.47 -6.06 8.67
N SER A 104 -1.62 -5.79 9.31
CA SER A 104 -2.26 -6.75 10.22
C SER A 104 -3.00 -7.85 9.48
N ALA A 105 -3.76 -7.50 8.44
CA ALA A 105 -4.52 -8.48 7.66
C ALA A 105 -3.61 -9.27 6.70
N ASP A 106 -2.57 -8.61 6.17
CA ASP A 106 -1.61 -9.18 5.22
C ASP A 106 -0.35 -9.74 5.91
N SER A 107 -0.45 -10.08 7.20
CA SER A 107 0.67 -10.49 8.05
C SER A 107 1.46 -11.69 7.52
N GLN A 108 0.81 -12.63 6.83
CA GLN A 108 1.48 -13.79 6.22
C GLN A 108 2.42 -13.34 5.10
N ALA A 109 1.95 -12.48 4.20
CA ALA A 109 2.78 -11.94 3.11
C ALA A 109 3.94 -11.10 3.67
N LEU A 110 3.67 -10.32 4.71
CA LEU A 110 4.67 -9.52 5.42
C LEU A 110 5.79 -10.39 6.01
N ASN A 111 5.44 -11.47 6.71
CA ASN A 111 6.43 -12.37 7.32
C ASN A 111 7.29 -13.09 6.27
N GLU A 112 6.69 -13.50 5.16
CA GLU A 112 7.44 -14.13 4.07
C GLU A 112 8.38 -13.13 3.36
N ALA A 113 7.92 -11.88 3.13
CA ALA A 113 8.76 -10.84 2.56
C ALA A 113 10.00 -10.57 3.41
N ILE A 114 9.82 -10.52 4.75
CA ILE A 114 10.94 -10.34 5.67
C ILE A 114 11.92 -11.51 5.58
N SER A 115 11.41 -12.74 5.56
CA SER A 115 12.25 -13.95 5.46
C SER A 115 13.03 -13.99 4.16
N SER A 116 12.47 -13.44 3.08
CA SER A 116 13.09 -13.35 1.76
C SER A 116 13.90 -12.06 1.55
N GLY A 117 13.94 -11.15 2.53
CA GLY A 117 14.68 -9.89 2.41
C GLY A 117 14.03 -8.85 1.49
N ILE A 118 12.77 -9.01 1.13
CA ILE A 118 12.01 -8.13 0.24
C ILE A 118 11.57 -6.87 1.00
N PRO A 119 11.84 -5.65 0.50
CA PRO A 119 11.36 -4.41 1.11
C PRO A 119 9.85 -4.31 1.05
N VAL A 120 9.25 -3.76 2.12
CA VAL A 120 7.80 -3.68 2.28
C VAL A 120 7.32 -2.25 2.37
N VAL A 121 6.37 -1.90 1.51
CA VAL A 121 5.56 -0.69 1.59
C VAL A 121 4.20 -1.06 2.19
N GLY A 122 3.73 -0.34 3.20
CA GLY A 122 2.45 -0.63 3.85
C GLY A 122 1.54 0.59 3.96
N ILE A 123 0.26 0.43 3.62
CA ILE A 123 -0.77 1.40 3.97
C ILE A 123 -1.13 1.17 5.44
N CYS A 124 -0.81 2.13 6.30
CA CYS A 124 -0.90 1.98 7.75
C CYS A 124 -1.90 2.96 8.34
N ASP A 125 -2.89 2.43 9.05
CA ASP A 125 -3.82 3.19 9.88
C ASP A 125 -3.19 3.50 11.25
N ALA A 126 -3.82 4.38 12.02
CA ALA A 126 -3.41 4.74 13.39
C ALA A 126 -3.26 3.52 14.34
N ASN A 127 -4.01 2.45 14.11
CA ASN A 127 -3.99 1.23 14.91
C ASN A 127 -2.94 0.20 14.45
N ASN A 128 -2.29 0.40 13.31
CA ASN A 128 -1.27 -0.53 12.85
C ASN A 128 0.07 -0.31 13.55
N THR A 129 0.78 -1.40 13.80
CA THR A 129 2.19 -1.34 14.15
C THR A 129 3.01 -1.24 12.88
N LEU A 130 4.08 -0.44 12.89
CA LEU A 130 5.00 -0.32 11.75
C LEU A 130 6.12 -1.37 11.78
N ARG A 131 6.00 -2.35 12.64
CA ARG A 131 6.98 -3.44 12.69
C ARG A 131 7.03 -4.15 11.33
N ASN A 132 8.23 -4.27 10.78
CA ASN A 132 8.48 -4.96 9.51
C ASN A 132 7.94 -4.23 8.25
N VAL A 133 7.57 -2.97 8.37
CA VAL A 133 7.23 -2.09 7.24
C VAL A 133 8.41 -1.13 7.05
N ASP A 134 9.00 -1.12 5.86
CA ASP A 134 10.15 -0.27 5.53
C ASP A 134 9.71 1.15 5.17
N LEU A 135 8.61 1.27 4.43
CA LEU A 135 8.02 2.55 4.07
C LEU A 135 6.52 2.53 4.33
N ALA A 136 6.07 3.37 5.27
CA ALA A 136 4.67 3.49 5.61
C ALA A 136 3.99 4.63 4.88
N LEU A 137 2.80 4.35 4.34
CA LEU A 137 1.84 5.32 3.83
C LEU A 137 0.73 5.49 4.86
N PRO A 138 0.70 6.58 5.63
CA PRO A 138 -0.34 6.79 6.64
C PRO A 138 -1.67 7.10 5.96
N ALA A 139 -2.64 6.22 6.11
CA ALA A 139 -3.99 6.41 5.61
C ALA A 139 -4.96 5.47 6.32
N ASN A 140 -6.25 5.76 6.25
CA ASN A 140 -7.29 4.85 6.73
C ASN A 140 -7.38 3.65 5.78
N ASN A 141 -6.89 2.50 6.24
CA ASN A 141 -6.89 1.26 5.47
C ASN A 141 -8.10 0.34 5.75
N LYS A 142 -9.12 0.86 6.44
CA LYS A 142 -10.37 0.13 6.76
C LYS A 142 -11.55 0.63 5.95
N GLY A 143 -11.53 1.90 5.58
CA GLY A 143 -12.63 2.55 4.86
C GLY A 143 -12.63 2.20 3.38
N ARG A 144 -13.80 1.86 2.84
CA ARG A 144 -14.01 1.53 1.42
C ARG A 144 -13.58 2.69 0.50
N ARG A 145 -14.11 3.90 0.75
CA ARG A 145 -13.79 5.10 -0.02
C ARG A 145 -12.36 5.58 0.18
N SER A 146 -11.83 5.42 1.39
CA SER A 146 -10.45 5.80 1.68
C SER A 146 -9.46 4.96 0.90
N LEU A 147 -9.65 3.64 0.84
CA LEU A 147 -8.78 2.75 0.10
C LEU A 147 -8.84 3.00 -1.41
N SER A 148 -10.04 3.24 -1.97
CA SER A 148 -10.17 3.59 -3.38
C SER A 148 -9.42 4.87 -3.72
N LEU A 149 -9.59 5.92 -2.92
CA LEU A 149 -8.92 7.19 -3.11
C LEU A 149 -7.39 7.10 -2.98
N VAL A 150 -6.90 6.40 -1.95
CA VAL A 150 -5.45 6.25 -1.73
C VAL A 150 -4.78 5.51 -2.90
N TYR A 151 -5.36 4.41 -3.35
CA TYR A 151 -4.82 3.66 -4.49
C TYR A 151 -4.94 4.44 -5.81
N TRP A 152 -6.03 5.18 -6.00
CA TRP A 152 -6.23 6.02 -7.17
C TRP A 152 -5.20 7.16 -7.24
N LEU A 153 -4.98 7.86 -6.11
CA LEU A 153 -3.97 8.92 -6.00
C LEU A 153 -2.55 8.37 -6.21
N LEU A 154 -2.25 7.22 -5.63
CA LEU A 154 -0.94 6.59 -5.77
C LEU A 154 -0.67 6.17 -7.23
N ALA A 155 -1.66 5.59 -7.93
CA ALA A 155 -1.55 5.25 -9.34
C ALA A 155 -1.31 6.50 -10.19
N ARG A 156 -2.10 7.56 -9.96
CA ARG A 156 -1.96 8.85 -10.62
C ARG A 156 -0.53 9.39 -10.47
N GLU A 157 -0.05 9.46 -9.24
CA GLU A 157 1.27 10.00 -8.94
C GLU A 157 2.39 9.18 -9.60
N MET A 158 2.29 7.85 -9.59
CA MET A 158 3.28 6.98 -10.22
C MET A 158 3.33 7.19 -11.74
N LEU A 159 2.19 7.25 -12.42
CA LEU A 159 2.12 7.42 -13.87
C LEU A 159 2.55 8.83 -14.30
N VAL A 160 2.22 9.85 -13.51
CA VAL A 160 2.69 11.22 -13.77
C VAL A 160 4.21 11.32 -13.61
N GLN A 161 4.78 10.72 -12.55
CA GLN A 161 6.24 10.71 -12.36
C GLN A 161 6.98 9.93 -13.45
N ARG A 162 6.33 8.93 -14.06
CA ARG A 162 6.87 8.20 -15.23
C ARG A 162 6.72 8.98 -16.55
N GLY A 163 5.93 10.04 -16.58
CA GLY A 163 5.58 10.76 -17.79
C GLY A 163 4.59 10.03 -18.71
N GLU A 164 3.90 9.00 -18.19
CA GLU A 164 2.92 8.19 -18.93
C GLU A 164 1.53 8.85 -18.96
N ALA A 165 1.24 9.75 -18.02
CA ALA A 165 -0.02 10.47 -17.91
C ALA A 165 0.18 11.88 -17.37
N THR A 166 -0.77 12.77 -17.65
CA THR A 166 -0.89 14.05 -16.93
C THR A 166 -1.99 13.95 -15.87
N TYR A 167 -1.96 14.83 -14.88
CA TYR A 167 -3.01 14.89 -13.86
C TYR A 167 -4.42 15.03 -14.47
N ALA A 168 -4.53 15.92 -15.48
CA ALA A 168 -5.80 16.17 -16.16
C ALA A 168 -6.30 14.97 -16.99
N ASP A 169 -5.41 14.24 -17.65
CA ASP A 169 -5.78 13.06 -18.42
C ASP A 169 -6.23 11.92 -17.52
N TRP A 170 -5.55 11.73 -16.37
CA TRP A 170 -5.93 10.74 -15.41
C TRP A 170 -7.32 11.02 -14.81
N GLU A 171 -7.58 12.25 -14.38
CA GLU A 171 -8.86 12.66 -13.79
C GLU A 171 -10.03 12.56 -14.79
N ARG A 172 -9.76 12.71 -16.08
CA ARG A 172 -10.78 12.52 -17.14
C ARG A 172 -11.05 11.05 -17.46
N SER A 173 -10.02 10.20 -17.36
CA SER A 173 -10.10 8.80 -17.79
C SER A 173 -10.46 7.83 -16.68
N GLN A 174 -10.25 8.21 -15.43
CA GLN A 174 -10.41 7.34 -14.26
C GLN A 174 -11.26 8.01 -13.18
N ASP A 175 -12.45 7.47 -12.95
CA ASP A 175 -13.29 7.88 -11.84
C ASP A 175 -12.90 7.13 -10.57
N VAL A 176 -12.80 7.85 -9.43
CA VAL A 176 -12.49 7.27 -8.12
C VAL A 176 -13.56 6.26 -7.68
N ASP A 177 -14.84 6.54 -8.01
CA ASP A 177 -15.96 5.67 -7.64
C ASP A 177 -15.86 4.29 -8.30
N ASP A 178 -15.27 4.21 -9.48
CA ASP A 178 -14.99 2.94 -10.15
C ASP A 178 -13.98 2.05 -9.40
N TRP A 179 -13.16 2.63 -8.54
CA TRP A 179 -12.18 1.92 -7.72
C TRP A 179 -12.79 1.41 -6.42
N GLU A 180 -13.95 1.91 -6.07
CA GLU A 180 -14.64 1.53 -4.85
C GLU A 180 -15.13 0.08 -4.91
N SER A 181 -14.97 -0.66 -3.82
CA SER A 181 -15.49 -2.02 -3.70
C SER A 181 -17.02 -2.00 -3.61
N THR A 182 -17.68 -2.85 -4.37
CA THR A 182 -19.14 -2.95 -4.47
C THR A 182 -19.78 -3.83 -3.40
N PHE A 183 -19.00 -4.29 -2.41
CA PHE A 183 -19.48 -5.16 -1.33
C PHE A 183 -19.82 -4.38 -0.07
#